data_479d468fd1628cbb0764861e11afdc8e
#
_entry.id   479d468fd1628cbb0764861e11afdc8e
#
_cell.length_a   1.000
_cell.length_b   1.000
_cell.length_c   1.000
_cell.angle_alpha   90.00
_cell.angle_beta   90.00
_cell.angle_gamma   90.00
#
_symmetry.space_group_name_H-M   'P 1'
#
loop_
_entity.id
_entity.type
_entity.pdbx_description
1 polymer ?
#
loop_
_entity_poly.entity_id
_entity_poly.type
_entity_poly.pdbx_seq_one_letter_code
_entity_poly.pdbx_strand_id
1 'polypeptide(L)'
;MPTPFAQTASTRSAASPSGSRPGHGSLGWLGLGSPPDTPAEQFASWLPYSAYLADEKLFVNRDSLGFMLELMPQSGADDRMAEVLISLYSTCPPATGIQFHLFASPHIREQLRRYANLRVEDADQADKAKHWGRPARNDNLFHRLARQRVGHLLHGAQQSLTTGFHYTIRDFRLMMSVSVPGGVEQAGDLTRRDELVALRESMASTLRSASLPSRVCDAADLINWCALFTNPDRVSQTDAPNLHYDDGREIRDQIVDFDTIQDPHPAGLTLWKEGHEGSLEARFYSIKSFPERFALWQMGSLIGDLMQPALQYSAPFLLTMGVHVLDPNVMKSVVTANHVRATQNARSKMAEVMPDVGKKLQDWTAAANAIDVGSSLVSLYHQLAIFSPPEKAVSAQETANAIWRGRGFQLNADVYMHRQALLASLPMTLSEAFHKDLAKMRRVSRKTMANAIHLAPLIAEWRGTRTPALVFGGRRGQLMTLDIFDNDLGNYNFAII
;
A
#
# COMPACT_ATOMS: atom_id res chain seq x y z
N MET A 1 65.49 12.61 -41.88
CA MET A 1 66.44 11.46 -41.83
C MET A 1 66.63 11.09 -40.37
N PRO A 2 66.66 9.80 -40.00
CA PRO A 2 66.16 8.61 -40.70
C PRO A 2 65.10 7.83 -39.86
N THR A 3 64.24 7.12 -40.55
CA THR A 3 63.60 5.85 -40.15
C THR A 3 64.68 4.73 -40.13
N PRO A 4 64.45 3.44 -39.80
CA PRO A 4 63.19 2.71 -39.43
C PRO A 4 63.46 1.67 -38.31
N PHE A 5 62.35 0.96 -37.85
CA PHE A 5 62.38 -0.53 -37.85
C PHE A 5 60.95 -1.05 -37.47
N ALA A 6 60.46 -1.82 -38.41
CA ALA A 6 59.27 -2.66 -38.24
C ALA A 6 59.61 -3.94 -37.45
N GLN A 7 58.70 -4.42 -36.59
CA GLN A 7 58.62 -5.84 -36.23
C GLN A 7 57.23 -6.29 -36.04
N THR A 8 56.84 -7.20 -36.78
CA THR A 8 55.87 -8.25 -36.99
C THR A 8 54.84 -8.50 -35.83
N ALA A 9 53.60 -8.61 -36.30
CA ALA A 9 52.45 -9.10 -35.66
C ALA A 9 52.57 -10.52 -35.07
N SER A 10 52.06 -10.71 -33.88
CA SER A 10 51.58 -12.01 -33.40
C SER A 10 50.20 -11.82 -32.80
N THR A 11 49.22 -12.34 -33.52
CA THR A 11 47.83 -12.52 -33.09
C THR A 11 47.83 -13.38 -31.86
N ARG A 12 47.39 -12.78 -30.70
CA ARG A 12 46.91 -13.52 -29.57
C ARG A 12 45.43 -13.16 -29.38
N SER A 13 44.62 -14.19 -29.60
CA SER A 13 43.21 -14.28 -29.22
C SER A 13 43.05 -13.83 -27.78
N ALA A 14 42.32 -12.76 -27.56
CA ALA A 14 41.89 -12.33 -26.24
C ALA A 14 40.69 -13.18 -25.81
N ALA A 15 40.92 -14.09 -24.88
CA ALA A 15 39.87 -14.77 -24.15
C ALA A 15 39.15 -13.74 -23.28
N SER A 16 37.82 -13.72 -23.36
CA SER A 16 36.93 -12.97 -22.50
C SER A 16 37.16 -13.38 -21.05
N PRO A 17 37.23 -12.45 -20.08
CA PRO A 17 37.22 -12.83 -18.68
C PRO A 17 35.80 -13.30 -18.31
N SER A 18 35.65 -14.60 -18.08
CA SER A 18 34.52 -15.18 -17.37
C SER A 18 34.48 -14.60 -15.97
N GLY A 19 33.57 -13.66 -15.73
CA GLY A 19 33.29 -13.15 -14.41
C GLY A 19 32.78 -14.29 -13.55
N SER A 20 33.58 -14.74 -12.59
CA SER A 20 33.23 -15.68 -11.57
C SER A 20 32.15 -15.02 -10.68
N ARG A 21 30.92 -15.55 -10.71
CA ARG A 21 29.89 -15.31 -9.73
C ARG A 21 30.46 -15.58 -8.34
N PRO A 22 30.17 -14.77 -7.30
CA PRO A 22 30.51 -15.13 -5.94
C PRO A 22 29.72 -16.39 -5.59
N GLY A 23 30.44 -17.48 -5.36
CA GLY A 23 29.87 -18.79 -5.06
C GLY A 23 29.04 -18.71 -3.78
N HIS A 24 27.81 -19.17 -3.86
CA HIS A 24 27.07 -19.61 -2.68
C HIS A 24 27.94 -20.67 -1.99
N GLY A 25 28.39 -20.35 -0.76
CA GLY A 25 29.14 -21.29 0.06
C GLY A 25 28.33 -22.56 0.26
N SER A 26 28.72 -23.59 -0.47
CA SER A 26 28.12 -24.91 -0.34
C SER A 26 28.47 -25.47 1.06
N LEU A 27 27.45 -25.79 1.85
CA LEU A 27 27.55 -26.60 3.06
C LEU A 27 27.94 -28.07 2.75
N GLY A 28 28.68 -28.27 1.65
CA GLY A 28 29.08 -29.59 1.16
C GLY A 28 29.96 -30.41 2.13
N TRP A 29 30.52 -29.76 3.16
CA TRP A 29 31.32 -30.46 4.19
C TRP A 29 30.48 -31.24 5.19
N LEU A 30 29.13 -31.02 5.26
CA LEU A 30 28.22 -31.74 6.14
C LEU A 30 27.60 -32.99 5.50
N GLY A 31 28.00 -33.38 4.27
CA GLY A 31 27.46 -34.55 3.59
C GLY A 31 25.98 -34.47 3.22
N LEU A 32 25.37 -33.27 3.32
CA LEU A 32 24.05 -33.00 2.79
C LEU A 32 24.22 -32.78 1.29
N GLY A 33 23.75 -33.72 0.48
CA GLY A 33 23.73 -33.60 -0.98
C GLY A 33 23.10 -32.25 -1.39
N SER A 34 23.56 -31.69 -2.52
CA SER A 34 22.90 -30.53 -3.11
C SER A 34 21.39 -30.79 -3.15
N PRO A 35 20.57 -29.83 -2.71
CA PRO A 35 19.12 -30.00 -2.85
C PRO A 35 18.82 -30.30 -4.31
N PRO A 36 17.90 -31.22 -4.61
CA PRO A 36 17.50 -31.49 -5.98
C PRO A 36 17.15 -30.17 -6.65
N ASP A 37 17.50 -30.02 -7.94
CA ASP A 37 17.08 -28.89 -8.79
C ASP A 37 15.54 -28.81 -8.79
N THR A 38 14.98 -28.25 -7.74
CA THR A 38 13.56 -27.89 -7.69
C THR A 38 13.42 -26.67 -8.61
N PRO A 39 12.53 -26.74 -9.60
CA PRO A 39 12.26 -25.57 -10.43
C PRO A 39 11.99 -24.35 -9.54
N ALA A 40 12.60 -23.22 -9.87
CA ALA A 40 12.41 -22.00 -9.10
C ALA A 40 10.89 -21.72 -8.99
N GLU A 41 10.37 -21.74 -7.76
CA GLU A 41 8.95 -21.51 -7.51
C GLU A 41 8.58 -20.09 -7.92
N GLN A 42 7.63 -19.95 -8.84
CA GLN A 42 7.18 -18.65 -9.30
C GLN A 42 6.41 -17.94 -8.19
N PHE A 43 6.68 -16.66 -7.95
CA PHE A 43 5.96 -15.87 -6.94
C PHE A 43 4.45 -15.84 -7.16
N ALA A 44 3.99 -15.93 -8.41
CA ALA A 44 2.57 -16.05 -8.76
C ALA A 44 1.87 -17.21 -8.05
N SER A 45 2.58 -18.33 -7.80
CA SER A 45 2.02 -19.49 -7.08
C SER A 45 1.69 -19.20 -5.60
N TRP A 46 2.29 -18.17 -5.02
CA TRP A 46 2.02 -17.73 -3.63
C TRP A 46 0.78 -16.84 -3.52
N LEU A 47 0.37 -16.23 -4.64
CA LEU A 47 -0.80 -15.38 -4.67
C LEU A 47 -2.09 -16.22 -4.55
N PRO A 48 -3.06 -15.80 -3.73
CA PRO A 48 -4.25 -16.60 -3.48
C PRO A 48 -5.32 -16.50 -4.57
N TYR A 49 -5.19 -15.58 -5.51
CA TYR A 49 -6.25 -15.17 -6.43
C TYR A 49 -6.50 -16.19 -7.53
N SER A 50 -7.70 -16.77 -7.57
CA SER A 50 -8.10 -17.75 -8.60
C SER A 50 -8.99 -17.13 -9.65
N ALA A 51 -10.19 -16.66 -9.30
CA ALA A 51 -11.20 -16.22 -10.25
C ALA A 51 -11.98 -14.99 -9.76
N TYR A 52 -12.79 -14.42 -10.65
CA TYR A 52 -13.67 -13.30 -10.36
C TYR A 52 -15.11 -13.62 -10.81
N LEU A 53 -16.06 -13.42 -9.92
CA LEU A 53 -17.49 -13.54 -10.17
C LEU A 53 -18.01 -12.15 -10.59
N ALA A 54 -18.20 -11.95 -11.89
CA ALA A 54 -18.48 -10.63 -12.46
C ALA A 54 -19.84 -10.07 -12.03
N ASP A 55 -20.87 -10.90 -11.92
CA ASP A 55 -22.23 -10.51 -11.58
C ASP A 55 -22.31 -9.99 -10.13
N GLU A 56 -21.72 -10.72 -9.19
CA GLU A 56 -21.70 -10.36 -7.76
C GLU A 56 -20.54 -9.43 -7.42
N LYS A 57 -19.55 -9.27 -8.30
CA LYS A 57 -18.29 -8.53 -8.07
C LYS A 57 -17.52 -9.06 -6.85
N LEU A 58 -17.35 -10.37 -6.81
CA LEU A 58 -16.64 -11.08 -5.75
C LEU A 58 -15.39 -11.78 -6.31
N PHE A 59 -14.35 -11.85 -5.51
CA PHE A 59 -13.13 -12.59 -5.81
C PHE A 59 -13.16 -13.95 -5.14
N VAL A 60 -12.75 -14.96 -5.90
CA VAL A 60 -12.54 -16.32 -5.41
C VAL A 60 -11.06 -16.53 -5.23
N ASN A 61 -10.64 -16.71 -3.99
CA ASN A 61 -9.27 -17.03 -3.63
C ASN A 61 -9.17 -18.52 -3.24
N ARG A 62 -7.96 -19.01 -3.04
CA ARG A 62 -7.69 -20.41 -2.68
C ARG A 62 -8.48 -20.87 -1.46
N ASP A 63 -8.50 -20.06 -0.39
CA ASP A 63 -9.05 -20.39 0.94
C ASP A 63 -9.97 -19.27 1.49
N SER A 64 -10.35 -18.32 0.65
CA SER A 64 -11.26 -17.23 1.02
C SER A 64 -12.10 -16.76 -0.17
N LEU A 65 -13.24 -16.16 0.12
CA LEU A 65 -14.01 -15.34 -0.79
C LEU A 65 -13.89 -13.88 -0.35
N GLY A 66 -13.86 -12.94 -1.27
CA GLY A 66 -13.63 -11.55 -0.88
C GLY A 66 -14.09 -10.51 -1.89
N PHE A 67 -13.91 -9.26 -1.50
CA PHE A 67 -14.16 -8.10 -2.36
C PHE A 67 -13.16 -6.99 -2.06
N MET A 68 -13.01 -6.06 -2.99
CA MET A 68 -12.12 -4.92 -2.89
C MET A 68 -12.87 -3.62 -3.19
N LEU A 69 -12.60 -2.59 -2.40
CA LEU A 69 -13.18 -1.26 -2.53
C LEU A 69 -12.06 -0.22 -2.68
N GLU A 70 -12.16 0.64 -3.67
CA GLU A 70 -11.35 1.87 -3.72
C GLU A 70 -12.06 2.96 -2.93
N LEU A 71 -11.35 3.58 -2.00
CA LEU A 71 -11.86 4.61 -1.11
C LEU A 71 -11.23 5.97 -1.44
N MET A 72 -11.94 7.04 -1.15
CA MET A 72 -11.34 8.37 -1.16
C MET A 72 -10.83 8.68 0.26
N PRO A 73 -9.50 8.81 0.46
CA PRO A 73 -8.96 9.13 1.77
C PRO A 73 -9.43 10.51 2.22
N GLN A 74 -9.63 10.66 3.54
CA GLN A 74 -10.05 11.93 4.14
C GLN A 74 -8.84 12.79 4.50
N SER A 75 -9.03 14.11 4.56
CA SER A 75 -7.98 15.05 4.99
C SER A 75 -7.89 15.19 6.51
N GLY A 76 -8.84 14.67 7.24
CA GLY A 76 -8.92 14.66 8.70
C GLY A 76 -9.96 13.67 9.20
N ALA A 77 -10.02 13.47 10.50
CA ALA A 77 -11.01 12.63 11.16
C ALA A 77 -11.38 13.22 12.52
N ASP A 78 -12.59 12.96 12.96
CA ASP A 78 -13.07 13.22 14.31
C ASP A 78 -13.39 11.89 15.04
N ASP A 79 -13.73 11.98 16.32
CA ASP A 79 -14.05 10.82 17.14
C ASP A 79 -15.32 10.11 16.64
N ARG A 80 -16.29 10.87 16.13
CA ARG A 80 -17.53 10.31 15.55
C ARG A 80 -17.25 9.44 14.34
N MET A 81 -16.34 9.86 13.46
CA MET A 81 -15.90 9.05 12.33
C MET A 81 -15.30 7.73 12.81
N ALA A 82 -14.45 7.78 13.84
CA ALA A 82 -13.85 6.58 14.40
C ALA A 82 -14.92 5.65 15.01
N GLU A 83 -15.90 6.17 15.75
CA GLU A 83 -17.01 5.40 16.31
C GLU A 83 -17.85 4.70 15.22
N VAL A 84 -18.18 5.40 14.13
CA VAL A 84 -18.91 4.81 13.00
C VAL A 84 -18.10 3.68 12.36
N LEU A 85 -16.79 3.89 12.18
CA LEU A 85 -15.92 2.92 11.52
C LEU A 85 -15.65 1.65 12.35
N ILE A 86 -15.84 1.67 13.68
CA ILE A 86 -15.75 0.46 14.51
C ILE A 86 -16.74 -0.61 14.04
N SER A 87 -17.91 -0.19 13.53
CA SER A 87 -18.91 -1.12 13.02
C SER A 87 -18.43 -1.96 11.83
N LEU A 88 -17.42 -1.51 11.08
CA LEU A 88 -16.80 -2.32 10.01
C LEU A 88 -16.26 -3.65 10.54
N TYR A 89 -15.73 -3.66 11.76
CA TYR A 89 -15.19 -4.88 12.36
C TYR A 89 -16.26 -5.73 13.02
N SER A 90 -17.25 -5.10 13.67
CA SER A 90 -18.30 -5.80 14.42
C SER A 90 -19.34 -6.48 13.53
N THR A 91 -19.51 -6.03 12.29
CA THR A 91 -20.43 -6.66 11.32
C THR A 91 -19.84 -7.87 10.64
N CYS A 92 -18.54 -8.09 10.76
CA CYS A 92 -17.86 -9.21 10.10
C CYS A 92 -17.97 -10.50 10.91
N PRO A 93 -18.16 -11.65 10.22
CA PRO A 93 -18.04 -12.95 10.86
C PRO A 93 -16.60 -13.20 11.38
N PRO A 94 -16.43 -14.08 12.38
CA PRO A 94 -15.11 -14.51 12.82
C PRO A 94 -14.23 -15.02 11.67
N ALA A 95 -12.93 -14.89 11.83
CA ALA A 95 -11.91 -15.24 10.84
C ALA A 95 -11.94 -14.40 9.55
N THR A 96 -12.70 -13.30 9.50
CA THR A 96 -12.63 -12.31 8.42
C THR A 96 -11.33 -11.52 8.50
N GLY A 97 -10.62 -11.43 7.37
CA GLY A 97 -9.50 -10.52 7.16
C GLY A 97 -9.95 -9.22 6.50
N ILE A 98 -9.59 -8.09 7.08
CA ILE A 98 -9.84 -6.75 6.51
C ILE A 98 -8.49 -6.08 6.35
N GLN A 99 -8.19 -5.55 5.16
CA GLN A 99 -6.93 -4.86 4.93
C GLN A 99 -7.19 -3.47 4.35
N PHE A 100 -6.45 -2.49 4.84
CA PHE A 100 -6.40 -1.13 4.29
C PHE A 100 -5.01 -0.88 3.72
N HIS A 101 -4.97 -0.32 2.50
CA HIS A 101 -3.75 -0.07 1.75
C HIS A 101 -3.73 1.38 1.29
N LEU A 102 -2.88 2.21 1.88
CA LEU A 102 -2.67 3.59 1.45
C LEU A 102 -1.36 3.69 0.69
N PHE A 103 -1.47 3.93 -0.61
CA PHE A 103 -0.34 4.04 -1.52
C PHE A 103 -0.08 5.49 -1.93
N ALA A 104 1.14 5.96 -1.69
CA ALA A 104 1.63 7.25 -2.19
C ALA A 104 2.15 7.07 -3.63
N SER A 105 1.24 7.18 -4.58
CA SER A 105 1.45 6.84 -6.00
C SER A 105 2.09 7.99 -6.77
N PRO A 106 3.10 7.75 -7.61
CA PRO A 106 3.60 8.73 -8.58
C PRO A 106 2.75 8.80 -9.87
N HIS A 107 1.70 7.98 -10.01
CA HIS A 107 0.89 7.85 -11.22
C HIS A 107 -0.09 9.03 -11.37
N ILE A 108 0.41 10.17 -11.76
CA ILE A 108 -0.36 11.43 -11.87
C ILE A 108 -0.61 11.88 -13.31
N ARG A 109 -0.07 11.16 -14.31
CA ARG A 109 -0.12 11.58 -15.72
C ARG A 109 -1.53 11.73 -16.24
N GLU A 110 -2.44 10.82 -15.90
CA GLU A 110 -3.81 10.88 -16.37
C GLU A 110 -4.57 12.10 -15.83
N GLN A 111 -4.37 12.46 -14.57
CA GLN A 111 -4.95 13.66 -13.98
C GLN A 111 -4.41 14.94 -14.65
N LEU A 112 -3.10 14.99 -14.89
CA LEU A 112 -2.47 16.10 -15.59
C LEU A 112 -2.86 16.18 -17.06
N ARG A 113 -3.11 15.05 -17.71
CA ARG A 113 -3.63 14.98 -19.08
C ARG A 113 -5.03 15.57 -19.17
N ARG A 114 -5.92 15.28 -18.21
CA ARG A 114 -7.25 15.92 -18.13
C ARG A 114 -7.13 17.42 -17.96
N TYR A 115 -6.22 17.90 -17.11
CA TYR A 115 -5.93 19.33 -16.96
C TYR A 115 -5.47 19.98 -18.29
N ALA A 116 -4.59 19.34 -19.03
CA ALA A 116 -4.10 19.86 -20.30
C ALA A 116 -5.20 19.87 -21.39
N ASN A 117 -6.04 18.84 -21.43
CA ASN A 117 -7.13 18.71 -22.41
C ASN A 117 -8.19 19.80 -22.26
N LEU A 118 -8.54 20.22 -21.06
CA LEU A 118 -9.44 21.36 -20.84
C LEU A 118 -8.94 22.63 -21.57
N ARG A 119 -7.63 22.84 -21.63
CA ARG A 119 -7.04 24.00 -22.33
C ARG A 119 -7.12 23.89 -23.85
N VAL A 120 -7.21 22.66 -24.39
CA VAL A 120 -7.45 22.44 -25.83
C VAL A 120 -8.90 22.72 -26.17
N GLU A 121 -9.84 22.24 -25.38
CA GLU A 121 -11.28 22.42 -25.59
C GLU A 121 -11.68 23.88 -25.49
N ASP A 122 -11.21 24.59 -24.46
CA ASP A 122 -11.46 26.03 -24.29
C ASP A 122 -10.93 26.87 -25.47
N ALA A 123 -9.77 26.49 -25.99
CA ALA A 123 -9.16 27.15 -27.12
C ALA A 123 -9.91 26.93 -28.44
N ASP A 124 -10.33 25.65 -28.65
CA ASP A 124 -11.10 25.28 -29.83
C ASP A 124 -12.48 25.99 -29.86
N GLN A 125 -13.11 26.16 -28.70
CA GLN A 125 -14.36 26.93 -28.59
C GLN A 125 -14.14 28.41 -28.84
N ALA A 126 -13.09 29.01 -28.30
CA ALA A 126 -12.75 30.42 -28.53
C ALA A 126 -12.36 30.69 -29.98
N ASP A 127 -11.64 29.79 -30.63
CA ASP A 127 -11.28 29.89 -32.05
C ASP A 127 -12.48 29.64 -32.97
N LYS A 128 -13.38 28.73 -32.65
CA LYS A 128 -14.64 28.53 -33.38
C LYS A 128 -15.54 29.77 -33.30
N ALA A 129 -15.59 30.44 -32.16
CA ALA A 129 -16.36 31.65 -31.97
C ALA A 129 -15.79 32.85 -32.74
N LYS A 130 -14.46 32.92 -32.94
CA LYS A 130 -13.78 34.04 -33.63
C LYS A 130 -13.56 33.82 -35.12
N HIS A 131 -13.44 32.58 -35.58
CA HIS A 131 -12.99 32.23 -36.93
C HIS A 131 -13.83 31.10 -37.51
N TRP A 132 -15.10 31.39 -37.77
CA TRP A 132 -16.01 30.44 -38.41
C TRP A 132 -15.42 29.97 -39.77
N GLY A 133 -15.05 28.67 -39.84
CA GLY A 133 -14.54 28.04 -41.06
C GLY A 133 -13.02 27.85 -41.15
N ARG A 134 -12.21 28.20 -40.13
CA ARG A 134 -10.79 27.83 -40.09
C ARG A 134 -10.55 26.62 -39.18
N PRO A 135 -9.68 25.66 -39.59
CA PRO A 135 -9.31 24.56 -38.70
C PRO A 135 -8.63 25.11 -37.45
N ALA A 136 -9.00 24.57 -36.30
CA ALA A 136 -8.42 24.93 -35.01
C ALA A 136 -6.90 24.83 -35.06
N ARG A 137 -6.18 25.88 -34.69
CA ARG A 137 -4.74 25.83 -34.57
C ARG A 137 -4.35 25.06 -33.35
N ASN A 138 -3.79 23.88 -33.53
CA ASN A 138 -3.26 23.00 -32.43
C ASN A 138 -2.11 23.64 -31.62
N ASP A 139 -1.69 24.86 -31.93
CA ASP A 139 -0.58 25.57 -31.28
C ASP A 139 -1.08 26.83 -30.55
N ASN A 140 -1.97 26.63 -29.60
CA ASN A 140 -2.47 27.68 -28.74
C ASN A 140 -1.49 27.87 -27.55
N LEU A 141 -1.27 29.15 -27.19
CA LEU A 141 -0.41 29.54 -26.08
C LEU A 141 -0.79 28.82 -24.75
N PHE A 142 -2.09 28.75 -24.44
CA PHE A 142 -2.57 28.15 -23.20
C PHE A 142 -2.31 26.63 -23.16
N HIS A 143 -2.51 25.94 -24.26
CA HIS A 143 -2.18 24.50 -24.36
C HIS A 143 -0.68 24.27 -24.26
N ARG A 144 0.15 25.10 -24.87
CA ARG A 144 1.62 25.01 -24.75
C ARG A 144 2.09 25.25 -23.33
N LEU A 145 1.56 26.26 -22.62
CA LEU A 145 1.85 26.50 -21.21
C LEU A 145 1.36 25.36 -20.31
N ALA A 146 0.17 24.80 -20.58
CA ALA A 146 -0.33 23.63 -19.86
C ALA A 146 0.59 22.42 -20.03
N ARG A 147 1.08 22.14 -21.25
CA ARG A 147 2.05 21.05 -21.50
C ARG A 147 3.36 21.26 -20.75
N GLN A 148 3.89 22.47 -20.71
CA GLN A 148 5.11 22.78 -19.94
C GLN A 148 4.89 22.51 -18.44
N ARG A 149 3.74 22.95 -17.91
CA ARG A 149 3.36 22.70 -16.52
C ARG A 149 3.20 21.20 -16.23
N VAL A 150 2.55 20.45 -17.12
CA VAL A 150 2.44 18.99 -17.04
C VAL A 150 3.82 18.35 -16.98
N GLY A 151 4.74 18.73 -17.89
CA GLY A 151 6.13 18.21 -17.87
C GLY A 151 6.85 18.50 -16.56
N HIS A 152 6.70 19.71 -16.00
CA HIS A 152 7.29 20.09 -14.72
C HIS A 152 6.73 19.25 -13.55
N LEU A 153 5.41 19.06 -13.48
CA LEU A 153 4.78 18.28 -12.43
C LEU A 153 5.08 16.77 -12.54
N LEU A 154 5.17 16.21 -13.76
CA LEU A 154 5.60 14.84 -13.98
C LEU A 154 7.05 14.61 -13.54
N HIS A 155 7.94 15.56 -13.81
CA HIS A 155 9.29 15.55 -13.28
C HIS A 155 9.28 15.55 -11.74
N GLY A 156 8.39 16.35 -11.13
CA GLY A 156 8.18 16.41 -9.69
C GLY A 156 7.65 15.12 -9.06
N ALA A 157 7.06 14.21 -9.83
CA ALA A 157 6.66 12.90 -9.34
C ALA A 157 7.84 11.91 -9.19
N GLN A 158 8.90 12.10 -9.98
CA GLN A 158 10.09 11.23 -9.99
C GLN A 158 11.22 11.76 -9.09
N GLN A 159 11.31 13.08 -8.95
CA GLN A 159 12.32 13.72 -8.10
C GLN A 159 11.78 15.01 -7.50
N SER A 160 12.42 15.48 -6.42
CA SER A 160 11.99 16.69 -5.74
C SER A 160 12.07 17.90 -6.64
N LEU A 161 11.01 18.73 -6.66
CA LEU A 161 10.98 20.03 -7.32
C LEU A 161 11.72 21.13 -6.54
N THR A 162 12.07 20.86 -5.29
CA THR A 162 12.71 21.82 -4.39
C THR A 162 14.08 21.31 -3.98
N THR A 163 15.11 22.11 -4.24
CA THR A 163 16.49 21.78 -3.87
C THR A 163 16.63 21.65 -2.35
N GLY A 164 17.25 20.55 -1.89
CA GLY A 164 17.52 20.30 -0.47
C GLY A 164 16.36 19.68 0.31
N PHE A 165 15.24 19.35 -0.33
CA PHE A 165 14.08 18.72 0.31
C PHE A 165 13.66 17.45 -0.42
N HIS A 166 12.95 16.53 0.27
CA HIS A 166 12.41 15.30 -0.28
C HIS A 166 10.94 15.45 -0.70
N TYR A 167 10.61 16.54 -1.37
CA TYR A 167 9.24 16.82 -1.80
C TYR A 167 9.00 16.28 -3.20
N THR A 168 8.10 15.30 -3.34
CA THR A 168 7.68 14.74 -4.64
C THR A 168 6.16 14.82 -4.80
N ILE A 169 5.70 15.05 -6.04
CA ILE A 169 4.28 15.08 -6.37
C ILE A 169 3.73 13.65 -6.42
N ARG A 170 2.55 13.43 -5.82
CA ARG A 170 1.92 12.11 -5.65
C ARG A 170 0.41 12.17 -5.77
N ASP A 171 -0.19 11.01 -5.88
CA ASP A 171 -1.62 10.78 -5.66
C ASP A 171 -1.79 9.70 -4.59
N PHE A 172 -2.40 10.05 -3.44
CA PHE A 172 -2.66 9.09 -2.38
C PHE A 172 -3.89 8.26 -2.74
N ARG A 173 -3.68 6.98 -3.00
CA ARG A 173 -4.72 6.02 -3.32
C ARG A 173 -4.97 5.10 -2.13
N LEU A 174 -6.25 4.91 -1.79
CA LEU A 174 -6.66 4.09 -0.65
C LEU A 174 -7.52 2.93 -1.15
N MET A 175 -7.10 1.71 -0.82
CA MET A 175 -7.86 0.49 -1.08
C MET A 175 -8.22 -0.19 0.23
N MET A 176 -9.40 -0.77 0.28
CA MET A 176 -9.84 -1.67 1.34
C MET A 176 -10.19 -3.01 0.72
N SER A 177 -9.72 -4.08 1.31
CA SER A 177 -10.07 -5.44 0.90
C SER A 177 -10.58 -6.25 2.07
N VAL A 178 -11.49 -7.16 1.78
CA VAL A 178 -12.10 -8.07 2.76
C VAL A 178 -11.98 -9.49 2.24
N SER A 179 -11.56 -10.40 3.10
CA SER A 179 -11.50 -11.84 2.85
C SER A 179 -12.23 -12.60 3.95
N VAL A 180 -13.23 -13.39 3.57
CA VAL A 180 -14.03 -14.20 4.49
C VAL A 180 -13.67 -15.66 4.24
N PRO A 181 -13.59 -16.53 5.26
CA PRO A 181 -13.30 -17.94 5.05
C PRO A 181 -14.22 -18.57 4.04
N GLY A 182 -13.64 -19.32 3.12
CA GLY A 182 -14.31 -19.93 1.98
C GLY A 182 -13.25 -20.38 0.98
N GLY A 183 -13.63 -20.55 -0.27
CA GLY A 183 -12.70 -20.91 -1.34
C GLY A 183 -13.46 -21.33 -2.57
N VAL A 184 -12.77 -22.01 -3.49
CA VAL A 184 -13.34 -22.46 -4.75
C VAL A 184 -14.58 -23.34 -4.53
N GLU A 185 -14.57 -24.21 -3.51
CA GLU A 185 -15.73 -25.08 -3.22
C GLU A 185 -16.96 -24.29 -2.78
N GLN A 186 -16.80 -23.28 -1.94
CA GLN A 186 -17.88 -22.44 -1.44
C GLN A 186 -18.31 -21.36 -2.45
N ALA A 187 -17.53 -21.12 -3.49
CA ALA A 187 -17.86 -20.19 -4.57
C ALA A 187 -19.11 -20.66 -5.38
N GLY A 188 -19.45 -21.94 -5.34
CA GLY A 188 -20.69 -22.50 -5.93
C GLY A 188 -21.96 -22.23 -5.11
N ASP A 189 -21.85 -21.87 -3.82
CA ASP A 189 -22.99 -21.63 -2.93
C ASP A 189 -23.56 -20.22 -3.11
N LEU A 190 -24.76 -20.14 -3.67
CA LEU A 190 -25.46 -18.87 -3.93
C LEU A 190 -25.77 -18.12 -2.63
N THR A 191 -26.17 -18.84 -1.56
CA THR A 191 -26.48 -18.23 -0.26
C THR A 191 -25.25 -17.52 0.30
N ARG A 192 -24.09 -18.16 0.18
CA ARG A 192 -22.83 -17.58 0.64
C ARG A 192 -22.42 -16.35 -0.17
N ARG A 193 -22.67 -16.33 -1.48
CA ARG A 193 -22.44 -15.17 -2.33
C ARG A 193 -23.36 -14.01 -1.93
N ASP A 194 -24.65 -14.26 -1.71
CA ASP A 194 -25.62 -13.25 -1.29
C ASP A 194 -25.23 -12.65 0.07
N GLU A 195 -24.78 -13.45 1.05
CA GLU A 195 -24.27 -12.98 2.33
C GLU A 195 -23.07 -12.03 2.15
N LEU A 196 -22.15 -12.36 1.24
CA LEU A 196 -20.96 -11.53 0.97
C LEU A 196 -21.32 -10.24 0.25
N VAL A 197 -22.27 -10.26 -0.68
CA VAL A 197 -22.80 -9.07 -1.33
C VAL A 197 -23.47 -8.17 -0.29
N ALA A 198 -24.30 -8.73 0.61
CA ALA A 198 -24.92 -7.97 1.69
C ALA A 198 -23.89 -7.37 2.65
N LEU A 199 -22.83 -8.11 2.99
CA LEU A 199 -21.74 -7.61 3.83
C LEU A 199 -21.02 -6.44 3.12
N ARG A 200 -20.72 -6.55 1.84
CA ARG A 200 -20.09 -5.48 1.05
C ARG A 200 -20.93 -4.21 1.03
N GLU A 201 -22.23 -4.33 0.77
CA GLU A 201 -23.14 -3.18 0.74
C GLU A 201 -23.30 -2.53 2.12
N SER A 202 -23.34 -3.32 3.18
CA SER A 202 -23.35 -2.83 4.57
C SER A 202 -22.08 -2.04 4.89
N MET A 203 -20.90 -2.58 4.51
CA MET A 203 -19.62 -1.90 4.71
C MET A 203 -19.52 -0.62 3.87
N ALA A 204 -19.96 -0.64 2.62
CA ALA A 204 -19.99 0.55 1.76
C ALA A 204 -20.92 1.64 2.33
N SER A 205 -22.04 1.26 2.93
CA SER A 205 -22.94 2.18 3.63
C SER A 205 -22.29 2.80 4.88
N THR A 206 -21.62 1.98 5.68
CA THR A 206 -20.87 2.45 6.86
C THR A 206 -19.76 3.43 6.46
N LEU A 207 -18.98 3.10 5.43
CA LEU A 207 -17.93 3.96 4.90
C LEU A 207 -18.52 5.31 4.42
N ARG A 208 -19.63 5.28 3.71
CA ARG A 208 -20.33 6.50 3.25
C ARG A 208 -20.80 7.35 4.43
N SER A 209 -21.32 6.74 5.50
CA SER A 209 -21.71 7.43 6.73
C SER A 209 -20.53 8.07 7.46
N ALA A 210 -19.33 7.52 7.28
CA ALA A 210 -18.07 8.07 7.77
C ALA A 210 -17.40 9.03 6.76
N SER A 211 -18.10 9.50 5.74
CA SER A 211 -17.60 10.38 4.68
C SER A 211 -16.45 9.78 3.84
N LEU A 212 -16.38 8.46 3.76
CA LEU A 212 -15.43 7.70 2.94
C LEU A 212 -16.16 7.07 1.73
N PRO A 213 -16.46 7.83 0.67
CA PRO A 213 -17.11 7.25 -0.50
C PRO A 213 -16.24 6.14 -1.10
N SER A 214 -16.90 5.08 -1.54
CA SER A 214 -16.24 3.88 -2.07
C SER A 214 -16.73 3.49 -3.46
N ARG A 215 -15.85 2.87 -4.24
CA ARG A 215 -16.13 2.21 -5.51
C ARG A 215 -15.78 0.74 -5.39
N VAL A 216 -16.66 -0.15 -5.86
CA VAL A 216 -16.35 -1.58 -5.94
C VAL A 216 -15.34 -1.80 -7.06
N CYS A 217 -14.25 -2.50 -6.76
CA CYS A 217 -13.21 -2.86 -7.71
C CYS A 217 -13.54 -4.15 -8.44
N ASP A 218 -13.07 -4.27 -9.68
CA ASP A 218 -13.17 -5.46 -10.51
C ASP A 218 -11.81 -6.22 -10.58
N ALA A 219 -11.77 -7.28 -11.38
CA ALA A 219 -10.57 -8.09 -11.56
C ALA A 219 -9.41 -7.31 -12.16
N ALA A 220 -9.67 -6.41 -13.11
CA ALA A 220 -8.64 -5.58 -13.70
C ALA A 220 -8.05 -4.59 -12.67
N ASP A 221 -8.88 -4.02 -11.78
CA ASP A 221 -8.43 -3.18 -10.69
C ASP A 221 -7.46 -3.93 -9.76
N LEU A 222 -7.78 -5.19 -9.40
CA LEU A 222 -6.93 -6.03 -8.55
C LEU A 222 -5.60 -6.36 -9.22
N ILE A 223 -5.65 -6.80 -10.50
CA ILE A 223 -4.45 -7.12 -11.28
C ILE A 223 -3.55 -5.89 -11.36
N ASN A 224 -4.10 -4.74 -11.76
CA ASN A 224 -3.34 -3.50 -11.88
C ASN A 224 -2.76 -3.04 -10.54
N TRP A 225 -3.49 -3.19 -9.43
CA TRP A 225 -2.99 -2.84 -8.10
C TRP A 225 -1.84 -3.74 -7.67
N CYS A 226 -1.99 -5.06 -7.77
CA CYS A 226 -0.95 -5.99 -7.36
C CYS A 226 0.30 -5.89 -8.25
N ALA A 227 0.11 -5.72 -9.56
CA ALA A 227 1.19 -5.59 -10.52
C ALA A 227 2.10 -4.39 -10.28
N LEU A 228 1.63 -3.34 -9.58
CA LEU A 228 2.47 -2.21 -9.16
C LEU A 228 3.64 -2.64 -8.31
N PHE A 229 3.42 -3.54 -7.37
CA PHE A 229 4.37 -3.89 -6.32
C PHE A 229 5.16 -5.15 -6.61
N THR A 230 4.72 -5.92 -7.60
CA THR A 230 5.33 -7.22 -7.95
C THR A 230 6.25 -7.13 -9.16
N ASN A 231 6.23 -6.01 -9.91
CA ASN A 231 7.05 -5.78 -11.08
C ASN A 231 7.92 -4.52 -10.92
N PRO A 232 9.20 -4.53 -11.32
CA PRO A 232 10.16 -3.47 -11.00
C PRO A 232 9.89 -2.13 -11.70
N ASP A 233 9.24 -2.17 -12.85
CA ASP A 233 9.09 -1.05 -13.77
C ASP A 233 7.81 -0.23 -13.56
N ARG A 234 6.94 -0.58 -12.60
CA ARG A 234 5.60 0.01 -12.49
C ARG A 234 5.41 1.00 -11.34
N VAL A 235 5.94 0.69 -10.17
CA VAL A 235 5.67 1.48 -8.94
C VAL A 235 6.24 2.90 -9.00
N SER A 236 7.29 3.15 -9.76
CA SER A 236 7.98 4.45 -9.89
C SER A 236 7.61 5.24 -11.13
N GLN A 237 6.80 4.68 -12.03
CA GLN A 237 6.36 5.37 -13.24
C GLN A 237 5.29 6.44 -12.94
N THR A 238 5.08 7.35 -13.90
CA THR A 238 4.04 8.37 -13.82
C THR A 238 2.72 7.94 -14.46
N ASP A 239 2.74 6.87 -15.24
CA ASP A 239 1.59 6.21 -15.84
C ASP A 239 1.15 5.03 -14.97
N ALA A 240 -0.15 4.93 -14.70
CA ALA A 240 -0.70 3.73 -14.08
C ALA A 240 -0.71 2.58 -15.08
N PRO A 241 -0.44 1.34 -14.64
CA PRO A 241 -0.61 0.18 -15.50
C PRO A 241 -2.07 0.06 -15.95
N ASN A 242 -2.28 -0.46 -17.15
CA ASN A 242 -3.59 -0.68 -17.74
C ASN A 242 -3.68 -2.10 -18.29
N LEU A 243 -3.63 -3.07 -17.37
CA LEU A 243 -3.77 -4.49 -17.69
C LEU A 243 -5.25 -4.84 -17.73
N HIS A 244 -5.61 -5.69 -18.69
CA HIS A 244 -6.95 -6.22 -18.83
C HIS A 244 -7.04 -7.59 -18.16
N TYR A 245 -8.22 -7.93 -17.67
CA TYR A 245 -8.50 -9.25 -17.13
C TYR A 245 -8.88 -10.22 -18.25
N ASP A 246 -8.25 -11.38 -18.28
CA ASP A 246 -8.55 -12.53 -19.11
C ASP A 246 -9.22 -13.60 -18.23
N ASP A 247 -10.50 -13.87 -18.46
CA ASP A 247 -11.29 -14.83 -17.67
C ASP A 247 -10.92 -16.31 -17.95
N GLY A 248 -10.18 -16.56 -19.03
CA GLY A 248 -9.62 -17.88 -19.35
C GLY A 248 -8.39 -18.27 -18.53
N ARG A 249 -7.86 -17.37 -17.68
CA ARG A 249 -6.66 -17.58 -16.86
C ARG A 249 -6.92 -17.23 -15.40
N GLU A 250 -6.23 -17.91 -14.49
CA GLU A 250 -6.28 -17.49 -13.08
C GLU A 250 -5.73 -16.07 -12.91
N ILE A 251 -6.35 -15.29 -12.01
CA ILE A 251 -5.96 -13.89 -11.76
C ILE A 251 -4.49 -13.80 -11.36
N ARG A 252 -4.01 -14.73 -10.52
CA ARG A 252 -2.61 -14.74 -10.04
C ARG A 252 -1.58 -14.81 -11.17
N ASP A 253 -1.91 -15.50 -12.28
CA ASP A 253 -1.01 -15.68 -13.42
C ASP A 253 -0.96 -14.46 -14.36
N GLN A 254 -1.74 -13.42 -14.05
CA GLN A 254 -1.83 -12.18 -14.82
C GLN A 254 -1.19 -10.98 -14.09
N ILE A 255 -0.67 -11.18 -12.88
CA ILE A 255 -0.15 -10.12 -12.01
C ILE A 255 1.35 -9.90 -12.21
N VAL A 256 2.11 -10.99 -12.20
CA VAL A 256 3.57 -10.94 -12.25
C VAL A 256 4.03 -11.18 -13.67
N ASP A 257 4.86 -10.29 -14.20
CA ASP A 257 5.42 -10.45 -15.53
C ASP A 257 6.41 -11.63 -15.56
N PHE A 258 6.38 -12.39 -16.64
CA PHE A 258 7.15 -13.63 -16.77
C PHE A 258 8.66 -13.45 -16.58
N ASP A 259 9.20 -12.30 -16.98
CA ASP A 259 10.61 -11.94 -16.91
C ASP A 259 11.03 -11.26 -15.59
N THR A 260 10.09 -11.09 -14.64
CA THR A 260 10.38 -10.48 -13.35
C THR A 260 11.09 -11.45 -12.42
N ILE A 261 12.26 -11.05 -11.95
CA ILE A 261 13.05 -11.78 -10.98
C ILE A 261 12.99 -11.09 -9.61
N GLN A 262 12.77 -11.89 -8.56
CA GLN A 262 12.73 -11.44 -7.17
C GLN A 262 13.91 -12.02 -6.40
N ASP A 263 14.83 -11.16 -5.97
CA ASP A 263 16.03 -11.55 -5.23
C ASP A 263 15.94 -11.03 -3.77
N PRO A 264 15.60 -11.91 -2.79
CA PRO A 264 15.55 -11.54 -1.39
C PRO A 264 16.96 -11.46 -0.79
N HIS A 265 17.26 -10.36 -0.12
CA HIS A 265 18.50 -10.16 0.63
C HIS A 265 18.19 -9.65 2.06
N PRO A 266 19.18 -9.58 2.99
CA PRO A 266 18.88 -9.26 4.39
C PRO A 266 18.11 -7.95 4.60
N ALA A 267 18.34 -6.92 3.77
CA ALA A 267 17.75 -5.60 3.95
C ALA A 267 16.49 -5.35 3.15
N GLY A 268 16.18 -6.18 2.12
CA GLY A 268 15.07 -5.92 1.22
C GLY A 268 14.81 -7.05 0.22
N LEU A 269 13.98 -6.73 -0.74
CA LEU A 269 13.67 -7.54 -1.91
C LEU A 269 14.00 -6.73 -3.15
N THR A 270 15.00 -7.18 -3.93
CA THR A 270 15.30 -6.56 -5.21
C THR A 270 14.44 -7.18 -6.30
N LEU A 271 13.74 -6.35 -7.04
CA LEU A 271 12.98 -6.71 -8.23
C LEU A 271 13.73 -6.22 -9.47
N TRP A 272 13.89 -7.06 -10.45
CA TRP A 272 14.54 -6.71 -11.71
C TRP A 272 14.08 -7.60 -12.86
N LYS A 273 14.33 -7.20 -14.09
CA LYS A 273 14.02 -7.94 -15.31
C LYS A 273 15.30 -8.19 -16.11
N GLU A 274 15.41 -9.39 -16.67
CA GLU A 274 16.54 -9.73 -17.51
C GLU A 274 16.55 -8.87 -18.78
N GLY A 275 17.71 -8.27 -19.11
CA GLY A 275 17.85 -7.40 -20.27
C GLY A 275 17.30 -5.98 -20.14
N HIS A 276 16.76 -5.60 -18.96
CA HIS A 276 16.32 -4.23 -18.68
C HIS A 276 17.29 -3.54 -17.74
N GLU A 277 17.57 -2.27 -18.02
CA GLU A 277 18.35 -1.43 -17.10
C GLU A 277 17.49 -0.98 -15.92
N GLY A 278 18.06 -1.08 -14.72
CA GLY A 278 17.43 -0.66 -13.48
C GLY A 278 16.80 -1.79 -12.67
N SER A 279 16.85 -1.62 -11.38
CA SER A 279 16.23 -2.51 -10.40
C SER A 279 15.47 -1.69 -9.36
N LEU A 280 14.48 -2.30 -8.76
CA LEU A 280 13.69 -1.73 -7.68
C LEU A 280 14.00 -2.48 -6.39
N GLU A 281 14.33 -1.75 -5.34
CA GLU A 281 14.46 -2.31 -4.00
C GLU A 281 13.21 -2.00 -3.19
N ALA A 282 12.54 -3.05 -2.72
CA ALA A 282 11.41 -2.97 -1.80
C ALA A 282 11.89 -3.31 -0.38
N ARG A 283 11.77 -2.36 0.55
CA ARG A 283 12.07 -2.53 1.97
C ARG A 283 10.81 -2.53 2.79
N PHE A 284 10.71 -3.48 3.71
CA PHE A 284 9.52 -3.68 4.54
C PHE A 284 9.83 -3.46 6.01
N TYR A 285 8.91 -2.80 6.68
CA TYR A 285 9.02 -2.45 8.10
C TYR A 285 7.73 -2.84 8.81
N SER A 286 7.86 -3.58 9.89
CA SER A 286 6.78 -3.82 10.84
C SER A 286 6.87 -2.84 12.02
N ILE A 287 5.78 -2.67 12.78
CA ILE A 287 5.80 -1.82 13.95
C ILE A 287 6.27 -2.62 15.15
N LYS A 288 7.39 -2.20 15.75
CA LYS A 288 7.95 -2.77 16.97
C LYS A 288 7.22 -2.29 18.22
N SER A 289 6.93 -0.99 18.28
CA SER A 289 6.18 -0.40 19.38
C SER A 289 5.26 0.71 18.90
N PHE A 290 4.10 0.78 19.54
CA PHE A 290 3.08 1.81 19.30
C PHE A 290 3.21 2.90 20.37
N PRO A 291 2.84 4.17 20.09
CA PRO A 291 2.72 5.21 21.11
C PRO A 291 1.62 4.87 22.11
N GLU A 292 1.68 5.43 23.31
CA GLU A 292 0.67 5.21 24.36
C GLU A 292 -0.72 5.76 23.97
N ARG A 293 -0.73 6.84 23.20
CA ARG A 293 -1.96 7.48 22.70
C ARG A 293 -1.78 7.82 21.23
N PHE A 294 -2.76 7.44 20.44
CA PHE A 294 -2.78 7.75 19.02
C PHE A 294 -4.24 7.79 18.53
N ALA A 295 -4.59 8.82 17.80
CA ALA A 295 -5.94 9.01 17.27
C ALA A 295 -5.93 8.96 15.74
N LEU A 296 -7.07 8.62 15.13
CA LEU A 296 -7.21 8.43 13.67
C LEU A 296 -6.73 9.65 12.87
N TRP A 297 -7.04 10.87 13.34
CA TRP A 297 -6.60 12.12 12.67
C TRP A 297 -5.07 12.28 12.63
N GLN A 298 -4.34 11.64 13.54
CA GLN A 298 -2.87 11.69 13.55
C GLN A 298 -2.24 10.80 12.47
N MET A 299 -2.99 9.86 11.86
CA MET A 299 -2.49 9.01 10.78
C MET A 299 -1.90 9.81 9.61
N GLY A 300 -2.50 10.96 9.31
CA GLY A 300 -1.95 11.87 8.31
C GLY A 300 -0.53 12.35 8.58
N SER A 301 -0.04 12.30 9.82
CA SER A 301 1.34 12.65 10.15
C SER A 301 2.37 11.56 9.83
N LEU A 302 1.92 10.34 9.58
CA LEU A 302 2.78 9.21 9.17
C LEU A 302 3.06 9.18 7.67
N ILE A 303 2.30 9.94 6.85
CA ILE A 303 2.54 10.06 5.41
C ILE A 303 3.44 11.25 5.04
N GLY A 304 3.96 11.95 6.01
CA GLY A 304 4.84 13.12 5.88
C GLY A 304 4.42 14.25 6.80
N ASP A 305 5.36 15.10 7.20
CA ASP A 305 5.09 16.25 8.06
C ASP A 305 4.60 17.44 7.22
N LEU A 306 3.58 18.17 7.70
CA LEU A 306 3.03 19.34 6.99
C LEU A 306 3.94 20.57 7.03
N MET A 307 4.76 20.71 8.07
CA MET A 307 5.54 21.90 8.34
C MET A 307 7.04 21.70 8.10
N GLN A 308 7.50 20.45 8.08
CA GLN A 308 8.90 20.11 7.94
C GLN A 308 9.17 19.38 6.61
N PRO A 309 9.59 20.09 5.57
CA PRO A 309 9.85 19.49 4.25
C PRO A 309 10.93 18.40 4.24
N ALA A 310 11.82 18.41 5.23
CA ALA A 310 12.83 17.35 5.41
C ALA A 310 12.21 16.01 5.87
N LEU A 311 11.03 16.04 6.49
CA LEU A 311 10.29 14.85 6.93
C LEU A 311 9.21 14.47 5.91
N GLN A 312 9.62 14.32 4.65
CA GLN A 312 8.81 13.84 3.53
C GLN A 312 9.46 12.61 2.92
N TYR A 313 8.65 11.66 2.45
CA TYR A 313 9.20 10.49 1.76
C TYR A 313 9.76 10.87 0.39
N SER A 314 10.97 10.43 0.10
CA SER A 314 11.62 10.63 -1.21
C SER A 314 11.24 9.59 -2.25
N ALA A 315 10.54 8.53 -1.86
CA ALA A 315 10.18 7.40 -2.69
C ALA A 315 8.69 7.02 -2.54
N PRO A 316 8.08 6.33 -3.51
CA PRO A 316 6.77 5.72 -3.33
C PRO A 316 6.75 4.80 -2.13
N PHE A 317 5.65 4.81 -1.39
CA PHE A 317 5.47 3.94 -0.23
C PHE A 317 4.04 3.44 -0.11
N LEU A 318 3.89 2.30 0.54
CA LEU A 318 2.61 1.66 0.81
C LEU A 318 2.48 1.41 2.31
N LEU A 319 1.45 1.99 2.92
CA LEU A 319 1.01 1.65 4.28
C LEU A 319 -0.06 0.58 4.19
N THR A 320 0.16 -0.55 4.84
CA THR A 320 -0.82 -1.62 4.94
C THR A 320 -1.16 -1.88 6.40
N MET A 321 -2.44 -1.91 6.71
CA MET A 321 -2.94 -2.41 7.98
C MET A 321 -3.88 -3.57 7.72
N GLY A 322 -3.59 -4.72 8.30
CA GLY A 322 -4.47 -5.88 8.27
C GLY A 322 -5.08 -6.15 9.64
N VAL A 323 -6.38 -6.40 9.64
CA VAL A 323 -7.18 -6.72 10.82
C VAL A 323 -7.85 -8.05 10.60
N HIS A 324 -7.61 -9.02 11.48
CA HIS A 324 -8.28 -10.31 11.49
C HIS A 324 -9.25 -10.36 12.67
N VAL A 325 -10.53 -10.59 12.38
CA VAL A 325 -11.61 -10.64 13.37
C VAL A 325 -11.52 -11.95 14.15
N LEU A 326 -11.34 -11.83 15.46
CA LEU A 326 -11.20 -13.00 16.35
C LEU A 326 -12.58 -13.48 16.82
N ASP A 327 -12.72 -14.79 17.09
CA ASP A 327 -13.96 -15.34 17.63
C ASP A 327 -14.20 -14.78 19.04
N PRO A 328 -15.35 -14.08 19.28
CA PRO A 328 -15.66 -13.46 20.58
C PRO A 328 -15.72 -14.51 21.74
N ASN A 329 -16.22 -15.70 21.45
CA ASN A 329 -16.36 -16.75 22.47
C ASN A 329 -14.99 -17.29 22.91
N VAL A 330 -14.09 -17.51 21.95
CA VAL A 330 -12.71 -17.90 22.22
C VAL A 330 -11.99 -16.79 22.97
N MET A 331 -12.17 -15.53 22.53
CA MET A 331 -11.48 -14.40 23.15
C MET A 331 -11.96 -14.13 24.59
N LYS A 332 -13.23 -14.32 24.89
CA LYS A 332 -13.74 -14.17 26.25
C LYS A 332 -12.99 -15.06 27.26
N SER A 333 -12.79 -16.33 26.92
CA SER A 333 -12.05 -17.26 27.78
C SER A 333 -10.57 -16.87 27.91
N VAL A 334 -9.94 -16.48 26.81
CA VAL A 334 -8.51 -16.06 26.78
C VAL A 334 -8.30 -14.78 27.60
N VAL A 335 -9.17 -13.79 27.47
CA VAL A 335 -9.05 -12.52 28.21
C VAL A 335 -9.28 -12.75 29.69
N THR A 336 -10.30 -13.53 30.07
CA THR A 336 -10.56 -13.85 31.48
C THR A 336 -9.34 -14.55 32.12
N ALA A 337 -8.77 -15.56 31.46
CA ALA A 337 -7.61 -16.26 31.98
C ALA A 337 -6.37 -15.35 32.12
N ASN A 338 -6.13 -14.48 31.14
CA ASN A 338 -4.99 -13.57 31.20
C ASN A 338 -5.20 -12.41 32.18
N HIS A 339 -6.44 -11.91 32.35
CA HIS A 339 -6.77 -10.90 33.35
C HIS A 339 -6.57 -11.44 34.76
N VAL A 340 -7.01 -12.68 35.05
CA VAL A 340 -6.75 -13.34 36.34
C VAL A 340 -5.25 -13.49 36.60
N ARG A 341 -4.49 -13.95 35.59
CA ARG A 341 -3.03 -14.07 35.70
C ARG A 341 -2.35 -12.72 35.92
N ALA A 342 -2.74 -11.69 35.18
CA ALA A 342 -2.20 -10.32 35.35
C ALA A 342 -2.50 -9.76 36.74
N THR A 343 -3.72 -10.01 37.27
CA THR A 343 -4.12 -9.62 38.62
C THR A 343 -3.28 -10.33 39.68
N GLN A 344 -3.04 -11.64 39.53
CA GLN A 344 -2.19 -12.40 40.44
C GLN A 344 -0.74 -11.89 40.41
N ASN A 345 -0.18 -11.64 39.22
CA ASN A 345 1.16 -11.08 39.09
C ASN A 345 1.29 -9.69 39.71
N ALA A 346 0.28 -8.83 39.57
CA ALA A 346 0.26 -7.50 40.14
C ALA A 346 0.18 -7.49 41.69
N ARG A 347 -0.35 -8.57 42.29
CA ARG A 347 -0.37 -8.78 43.75
C ARG A 347 0.89 -9.45 44.29
N SER A 348 1.76 -9.96 43.40
CA SER A 348 2.99 -10.63 43.81
C SER A 348 4.15 -9.65 43.98
N LYS A 349 5.22 -10.06 44.70
CA LYS A 349 6.47 -9.29 44.83
C LYS A 349 7.13 -8.98 43.48
N MET A 350 6.74 -9.66 42.40
CA MET A 350 7.21 -9.34 41.06
C MET A 350 6.79 -7.93 40.58
N ALA A 351 5.69 -7.37 41.10
CA ALA A 351 5.24 -6.04 40.77
C ALA A 351 6.21 -4.94 41.21
N GLU A 352 6.95 -5.16 42.29
CA GLU A 352 7.95 -4.22 42.82
C GLU A 352 9.22 -4.18 41.94
N VAL A 353 9.53 -5.27 41.25
CA VAL A 353 10.75 -5.43 40.45
C VAL A 353 10.53 -5.20 38.96
N MET A 354 9.29 -5.42 38.47
CA MET A 354 8.94 -5.36 37.05
C MET A 354 7.88 -4.27 36.77
N PRO A 355 8.27 -3.06 36.31
CA PRO A 355 7.34 -1.94 36.07
C PRO A 355 6.21 -2.26 35.07
N ASP A 356 6.46 -3.21 34.14
CA ASP A 356 5.50 -3.59 33.10
C ASP A 356 4.29 -4.40 33.62
N VAL A 357 4.34 -4.90 34.85
CA VAL A 357 3.25 -5.71 35.42
C VAL A 357 1.97 -4.87 35.59
N GLY A 358 2.10 -3.62 36.04
CA GLY A 358 0.98 -2.70 36.18
C GLY A 358 0.34 -2.36 34.82
N LYS A 359 1.16 -2.09 33.80
CA LYS A 359 0.68 -1.83 32.42
C LYS A 359 -0.07 -3.04 31.84
N LYS A 360 0.47 -4.24 32.01
CA LYS A 360 -0.20 -5.47 31.57
C LYS A 360 -1.53 -5.71 32.26
N LEU A 361 -1.65 -5.38 33.54
CA LEU A 361 -2.95 -5.46 34.22
C LEU A 361 -3.94 -4.45 33.65
N GLN A 362 -3.53 -3.22 33.42
CA GLN A 362 -4.39 -2.18 32.80
C GLN A 362 -4.87 -2.62 31.41
N ASP A 363 -3.97 -3.14 30.57
CA ASP A 363 -4.30 -3.63 29.23
C ASP A 363 -5.34 -4.76 29.26
N TRP A 364 -5.15 -5.75 30.14
CA TRP A 364 -6.10 -6.86 30.26
C TRP A 364 -7.42 -6.45 30.91
N THR A 365 -7.41 -5.47 31.82
CA THR A 365 -8.63 -4.89 32.38
C THR A 365 -9.42 -4.14 31.31
N ALA A 366 -8.74 -3.34 30.47
CA ALA A 366 -9.38 -2.66 29.35
C ALA A 366 -9.98 -3.66 28.34
N ALA A 367 -9.26 -4.75 28.04
CA ALA A 367 -9.76 -5.81 27.18
C ALA A 367 -10.97 -6.54 27.77
N ALA A 368 -10.99 -6.81 29.08
CA ALA A 368 -12.12 -7.43 29.78
C ALA A 368 -13.35 -6.52 29.73
N ASN A 369 -13.18 -5.24 30.06
CA ASN A 369 -14.26 -4.25 30.00
C ASN A 369 -14.84 -4.11 28.58
N ALA A 370 -13.98 -4.14 27.54
CA ALA A 370 -14.43 -4.10 26.15
C ALA A 370 -15.33 -5.30 25.80
N ILE A 371 -14.96 -6.51 26.24
CA ILE A 371 -15.76 -7.72 26.03
C ILE A 371 -17.08 -7.67 26.81
N ASP A 372 -17.07 -7.16 28.02
CA ASP A 372 -18.27 -7.06 28.89
C ASP A 372 -19.31 -6.11 28.28
N VAL A 373 -18.90 -5.06 27.56
CA VAL A 373 -19.81 -4.17 26.81
C VAL A 373 -20.12 -4.68 25.38
N GLY A 374 -19.80 -5.94 25.08
CA GLY A 374 -20.14 -6.58 23.80
C GLY A 374 -19.18 -6.28 22.64
N SER A 375 -18.05 -5.62 22.87
CA SER A 375 -17.00 -5.45 21.88
C SER A 375 -16.16 -6.72 21.78
N SER A 376 -15.48 -6.92 20.63
CA SER A 376 -14.54 -8.04 20.45
C SER A 376 -13.11 -7.53 20.30
N LEU A 377 -12.17 -8.49 20.34
CA LEU A 377 -10.78 -8.24 20.02
C LEU A 377 -10.49 -8.58 18.56
N VAL A 378 -9.54 -7.88 18.01
CA VAL A 378 -8.99 -8.15 16.69
C VAL A 378 -7.50 -8.41 16.77
N SER A 379 -7.00 -9.17 15.83
CA SER A 379 -5.56 -9.36 15.60
C SER A 379 -5.13 -8.42 14.49
N LEU A 380 -4.14 -7.57 14.76
CA LEU A 380 -3.72 -6.49 13.87
C LEU A 380 -2.25 -6.63 13.52
N TYR A 381 -1.92 -6.45 12.24
CA TYR A 381 -0.59 -6.07 11.79
C TYR A 381 -0.60 -4.73 11.08
N HIS A 382 0.50 -4.00 11.16
CA HIS A 382 0.69 -2.74 10.46
C HIS A 382 2.09 -2.75 9.84
N GLN A 383 2.18 -2.38 8.57
CA GLN A 383 3.38 -2.50 7.78
C GLN A 383 3.58 -1.28 6.88
N LEU A 384 4.82 -0.84 6.77
CA LEU A 384 5.28 0.12 5.77
C LEU A 384 6.14 -0.60 4.75
N ALA A 385 5.87 -0.41 3.47
CA ALA A 385 6.75 -0.79 2.37
C ALA A 385 7.23 0.46 1.64
N ILE A 386 8.53 0.53 1.30
CA ILE A 386 9.15 1.64 0.57
C ILE A 386 9.78 1.05 -0.68
N PHE A 387 9.53 1.71 -1.82
CA PHE A 387 9.98 1.27 -3.14
C PHE A 387 10.92 2.32 -3.72
N SER A 388 12.19 1.98 -3.87
CA SER A 388 13.20 2.93 -4.36
C SER A 388 14.26 2.23 -5.20
N PRO A 389 15.01 2.97 -6.03
CA PRO A 389 16.25 2.45 -6.58
C PRO A 389 17.22 2.07 -5.45
N PRO A 390 18.05 1.03 -5.60
CA PRO A 390 18.95 0.53 -4.54
C PRO A 390 19.85 1.60 -3.92
N GLU A 391 20.34 2.53 -4.71
CA GLU A 391 21.23 3.61 -4.27
C GLU A 391 20.53 4.63 -3.34
N LYS A 392 19.20 4.72 -3.37
CA LYS A 392 18.39 5.61 -2.52
C LYS A 392 17.72 4.90 -1.35
N ALA A 393 17.79 3.58 -1.28
CA ALA A 393 17.04 2.77 -0.33
C ALA A 393 17.40 3.07 1.13
N VAL A 394 18.68 3.35 1.43
CA VAL A 394 19.13 3.68 2.79
C VAL A 394 18.59 5.04 3.23
N SER A 395 18.71 6.07 2.39
CA SER A 395 18.22 7.42 2.76
C SER A 395 16.71 7.46 2.90
N ALA A 396 15.97 6.71 2.06
CA ALA A 396 14.52 6.55 2.17
C ALA A 396 14.11 5.87 3.48
N GLN A 397 14.86 4.87 3.93
CA GLN A 397 14.69 4.20 5.22
C GLN A 397 14.91 5.15 6.40
N GLU A 398 15.99 5.92 6.38
CA GLU A 398 16.31 6.87 7.45
C GLU A 398 15.22 7.94 7.59
N THR A 399 14.73 8.46 6.49
CA THR A 399 13.62 9.41 6.46
C THR A 399 12.35 8.81 7.06
N ALA A 400 11.98 7.58 6.66
CA ALA A 400 10.83 6.89 7.23
C ALA A 400 10.97 6.69 8.74
N ASN A 401 12.14 6.24 9.21
CA ASN A 401 12.41 6.07 10.62
C ASN A 401 12.27 7.40 11.40
N ALA A 402 12.71 8.51 10.81
CA ALA A 402 12.58 9.83 11.44
C ALA A 402 11.11 10.27 11.55
N ILE A 403 10.31 10.09 10.50
CA ILE A 403 8.87 10.40 10.48
C ILE A 403 8.14 9.62 11.58
N TRP A 404 8.32 8.29 11.61
CA TRP A 404 7.61 7.42 12.55
C TRP A 404 8.05 7.61 13.99
N ARG A 405 9.37 7.76 14.23
CA ARG A 405 9.92 8.04 15.56
C ARG A 405 9.43 9.37 16.11
N GLY A 406 9.29 10.39 15.27
CA GLY A 406 8.73 11.69 15.64
C GLY A 406 7.28 11.62 16.15
N ARG A 407 6.58 10.51 15.88
CA ARG A 407 5.19 10.24 16.34
C ARG A 407 5.11 9.13 17.41
N GLY A 408 6.25 8.73 17.97
CA GLY A 408 6.33 7.75 19.05
C GLY A 408 6.27 6.29 18.60
N PHE A 409 6.28 6.02 17.29
CA PHE A 409 6.38 4.66 16.77
C PHE A 409 7.84 4.23 16.64
N GLN A 410 8.09 2.94 16.79
CA GLN A 410 9.36 2.34 16.42
C GLN A 410 9.13 1.34 15.29
N LEU A 411 9.79 1.58 14.17
CA LEU A 411 9.83 0.64 13.06
C LEU A 411 10.88 -0.44 13.32
N ASN A 412 10.58 -1.65 12.90
CA ASN A 412 11.48 -2.77 12.83
C ASN A 412 11.69 -3.14 11.37
N ALA A 413 12.92 -3.05 10.87
CA ALA A 413 13.23 -3.51 9.53
C ALA A 413 13.10 -5.04 9.48
N ASP A 414 12.36 -5.54 8.52
CA ASP A 414 12.26 -6.97 8.29
C ASP A 414 13.58 -7.52 7.75
N VAL A 415 13.93 -8.72 8.15
CA VAL A 415 15.16 -9.40 7.72
C VAL A 415 14.79 -10.78 7.17
N TYR A 416 15.11 -11.04 5.91
CA TYR A 416 14.79 -12.28 5.18
C TYR A 416 13.31 -12.68 5.08
N MET A 417 12.38 -11.82 5.48
CA MET A 417 10.93 -12.09 5.45
C MET A 417 10.21 -11.24 4.39
N HIS A 418 10.95 -10.79 3.37
CA HIS A 418 10.47 -9.76 2.45
C HIS A 418 9.38 -10.25 1.50
N ARG A 419 9.43 -11.52 1.05
CA ARG A 419 8.35 -12.11 0.23
C ARG A 419 7.04 -12.23 1.00
N GLN A 420 7.10 -12.68 2.26
CA GLN A 420 5.93 -12.73 3.15
C GLN A 420 5.39 -11.33 3.45
N ALA A 421 6.29 -10.35 3.61
CA ALA A 421 5.91 -8.96 3.81
C ALA A 421 5.28 -8.35 2.55
N LEU A 422 5.82 -8.65 1.36
CA LEU A 422 5.19 -8.27 0.10
C LEU A 422 3.78 -8.90 -0.01
N LEU A 423 3.65 -10.19 0.27
CA LEU A 423 2.34 -10.85 0.26
C LEU A 423 1.37 -10.18 1.25
N ALA A 424 1.81 -9.87 2.48
CA ALA A 424 1.00 -9.16 3.47
C ALA A 424 0.57 -7.75 3.03
N SER A 425 1.28 -7.14 2.07
CA SER A 425 0.95 -5.83 1.50
C SER A 425 -0.10 -5.89 0.39
N LEU A 426 -0.47 -7.06 -0.11
CA LEU A 426 -1.42 -7.23 -1.21
C LEU A 426 -2.85 -7.43 -0.69
N PRO A 427 -3.88 -7.01 -1.44
CA PRO A 427 -5.28 -7.13 -1.06
C PRO A 427 -5.72 -8.59 -0.89
N MET A 428 -6.68 -8.85 0.02
CA MET A 428 -7.32 -10.16 0.24
C MET A 428 -6.36 -11.33 0.56
N THR A 429 -5.12 -11.05 0.92
CA THR A 429 -4.15 -12.09 1.32
C THR A 429 -4.32 -12.53 2.78
N LEU A 430 -5.02 -11.73 3.61
CA LEU A 430 -5.22 -12.00 5.02
C LEU A 430 -6.32 -13.05 5.24
N SER A 431 -6.07 -14.28 4.78
CA SER A 431 -6.89 -15.43 5.12
C SER A 431 -6.58 -15.93 6.54
N GLU A 432 -7.41 -16.84 7.05
CA GLU A 432 -7.17 -17.47 8.36
C GLU A 432 -5.83 -18.23 8.41
N ALA A 433 -5.46 -18.90 7.31
CA ALA A 433 -4.19 -19.61 7.20
C ALA A 433 -3.01 -18.64 7.28
N PHE A 434 -3.04 -17.58 6.48
CA PHE A 434 -1.98 -16.57 6.47
C PHE A 434 -1.89 -15.80 7.78
N HIS A 435 -3.03 -15.51 8.43
CA HIS A 435 -3.05 -14.93 9.78
C HIS A 435 -2.32 -15.80 10.79
N LYS A 436 -2.52 -17.13 10.77
CA LYS A 436 -1.79 -18.08 11.63
C LYS A 436 -0.28 -18.01 11.38
N ASP A 437 0.16 -17.87 10.15
CA ASP A 437 1.58 -17.72 9.82
C ASP A 437 2.15 -16.38 10.30
N LEU A 438 1.43 -15.28 10.10
CA LEU A 438 1.81 -13.97 10.66
C LEU A 438 1.91 -13.99 12.19
N ALA A 439 1.03 -14.75 12.85
CA ALA A 439 1.07 -14.93 14.30
C ALA A 439 2.30 -15.73 14.76
N LYS A 440 2.67 -16.83 14.06
CA LYS A 440 3.91 -17.59 14.29
C LYS A 440 5.14 -16.71 14.11
N MET A 441 5.15 -15.84 13.11
CA MET A 441 6.20 -14.86 12.84
C MET A 441 6.20 -13.67 13.82
N ARG A 442 5.28 -13.63 14.80
CA ARG A 442 5.11 -12.56 15.80
C ARG A 442 4.88 -11.17 15.17
N ARG A 443 4.21 -11.12 14.01
CA ARG A 443 3.92 -9.88 13.29
C ARG A 443 2.56 -9.28 13.64
N VAL A 444 1.76 -9.93 14.45
CA VAL A 444 0.43 -9.48 14.85
C VAL A 444 0.39 -9.08 16.31
N SER A 445 -0.45 -8.13 16.64
CA SER A 445 -0.80 -7.72 18.00
C SER A 445 -2.30 -7.76 18.20
N ARG A 446 -2.76 -8.11 19.41
CA ARG A 446 -4.18 -8.06 19.76
C ARG A 446 -4.54 -6.64 20.20
N LYS A 447 -5.66 -6.14 19.69
CA LYS A 447 -6.22 -4.82 20.01
C LYS A 447 -7.71 -4.92 20.18
N THR A 448 -8.30 -3.97 20.92
CA THR A 448 -9.75 -3.74 20.84
C THR A 448 -10.10 -3.16 19.48
N MET A 449 -11.33 -3.34 19.01
CA MET A 449 -11.78 -2.77 17.73
C MET A 449 -11.62 -1.25 17.71
N ALA A 450 -11.91 -0.58 18.83
CA ALA A 450 -11.72 0.86 18.98
C ALA A 450 -10.26 1.28 18.81
N ASN A 451 -9.30 0.56 19.43
CA ASN A 451 -7.88 0.88 19.25
C ASN A 451 -7.37 0.57 17.84
N ALA A 452 -7.92 -0.45 17.19
CA ALA A 452 -7.52 -0.83 15.84
C ALA A 452 -7.90 0.24 14.82
N ILE A 453 -9.10 0.83 14.90
CA ILE A 453 -9.54 1.82 13.93
C ILE A 453 -8.68 3.09 13.93
N HIS A 454 -8.14 3.48 15.09
CA HIS A 454 -7.24 4.63 15.20
C HIS A 454 -5.92 4.44 14.46
N LEU A 455 -5.58 3.21 14.09
CA LEU A 455 -4.37 2.87 13.33
C LEU A 455 -4.64 2.66 11.83
N ALA A 456 -5.89 2.80 11.39
CA ALA A 456 -6.25 2.60 9.99
C ALA A 456 -5.73 3.76 9.11
N PRO A 457 -5.02 3.48 8.00
CA PRO A 457 -4.42 4.50 7.13
C PRO A 457 -5.47 5.15 6.21
N LEU A 458 -6.48 5.79 6.81
CA LEU A 458 -7.62 6.39 6.10
C LEU A 458 -7.42 7.89 5.79
N ILE A 459 -6.35 8.49 6.32
CA ILE A 459 -6.13 9.93 6.27
C ILE A 459 -4.98 10.23 5.30
N ALA A 460 -5.27 11.11 4.34
CA ALA A 460 -4.30 11.67 3.40
C ALA A 460 -4.60 13.16 3.17
N GLU A 461 -4.14 13.73 2.06
CA GLU A 461 -4.49 15.09 1.68
C GLU A 461 -5.72 15.10 0.75
N TRP A 462 -6.42 16.22 0.73
CA TRP A 462 -7.56 16.43 -0.16
C TRP A 462 -7.11 16.38 -1.63
N ARG A 463 -7.81 15.61 -2.45
CA ARG A 463 -7.48 15.45 -3.89
C ARG A 463 -8.00 16.57 -4.76
N GLY A 464 -8.91 17.37 -4.24
CA GLY A 464 -9.53 18.47 -4.99
C GLY A 464 -10.87 18.13 -5.61
N THR A 465 -11.30 18.99 -6.54
CA THR A 465 -12.55 18.86 -7.28
C THR A 465 -12.40 17.90 -8.47
N ARG A 466 -13.53 17.47 -9.02
CA ARG A 466 -13.59 16.51 -10.12
C ARG A 466 -12.97 17.04 -11.41
N THR A 467 -13.20 18.35 -11.70
CA THR A 467 -12.69 19.02 -12.89
C THR A 467 -11.35 19.70 -12.56
N PRO A 468 -10.27 19.42 -13.29
CA PRO A 468 -8.95 19.97 -13.01
C PRO A 468 -8.75 21.35 -13.67
N ALA A 469 -9.55 22.36 -13.31
CA ALA A 469 -9.39 23.71 -13.85
C ALA A 469 -8.07 24.37 -13.39
N LEU A 470 -7.71 24.17 -12.13
CA LEU A 470 -6.41 24.55 -11.55
C LEU A 470 -5.74 23.30 -10.96
N VAL A 471 -4.42 23.32 -10.89
CA VAL A 471 -3.63 22.20 -10.33
C VAL A 471 -2.62 22.73 -9.33
N PHE A 472 -2.58 22.12 -8.15
CA PHE A 472 -1.68 22.46 -7.05
C PHE A 472 -0.99 21.21 -6.51
N GLY A 473 0.14 21.38 -5.83
CA GLY A 473 0.75 20.36 -4.99
C GLY A 473 0.44 20.62 -3.53
N GLY A 474 -0.09 19.62 -2.82
CA GLY A 474 -0.26 19.65 -1.38
C GLY A 474 1.07 19.63 -0.64
N ARG A 475 1.06 19.94 0.65
CA ARG A 475 2.31 20.00 1.44
C ARG A 475 2.98 18.64 1.62
N ARG A 476 2.22 17.54 1.49
CA ARG A 476 2.74 16.15 1.50
C ARG A 476 2.89 15.56 0.09
N GLY A 477 2.72 16.41 -0.93
CA GLY A 477 2.90 16.04 -2.33
C GLY A 477 1.62 15.67 -3.07
N GLN A 478 0.45 15.60 -2.45
CA GLN A 478 -0.80 15.30 -3.14
C GLN A 478 -1.02 16.24 -4.32
N LEU A 479 -1.22 15.69 -5.52
CA LEU A 479 -1.71 16.45 -6.64
C LEU A 479 -3.17 16.84 -6.39
N MET A 480 -3.44 18.12 -6.25
CA MET A 480 -4.78 18.65 -6.00
C MET A 480 -5.30 19.35 -7.25
N THR A 481 -6.56 19.10 -7.56
CA THR A 481 -7.29 19.75 -8.64
C THR A 481 -8.35 20.69 -8.06
N LEU A 482 -8.53 21.83 -8.64
CA LEU A 482 -9.53 22.80 -8.18
C LEU A 482 -10.27 23.42 -9.35
N ASP A 483 -11.58 23.27 -9.35
CA ASP A 483 -12.51 24.04 -10.14
C ASP A 483 -13.31 24.95 -9.20
N ILE A 484 -13.11 26.24 -9.31
CA ILE A 484 -13.79 27.21 -8.45
C ILE A 484 -15.30 27.31 -8.72
N PHE A 485 -15.77 26.74 -9.81
CA PHE A 485 -17.18 26.70 -10.20
C PHE A 485 -17.80 25.31 -10.01
N ASP A 486 -17.11 24.41 -9.28
CA ASP A 486 -17.64 23.08 -8.96
C ASP A 486 -18.83 23.19 -7.99
N ASN A 487 -19.97 22.61 -8.38
CA ASN A 487 -21.18 22.63 -7.58
C ASN A 487 -21.05 21.91 -6.23
N ASP A 488 -20.12 20.95 -6.13
CA ASP A 488 -19.88 20.17 -4.92
C ASP A 488 -19.20 21.01 -3.82
N LEU A 489 -18.66 22.20 -4.15
CA LEU A 489 -18.05 23.12 -3.19
C LEU A 489 -19.08 23.91 -2.36
N GLY A 490 -20.38 23.82 -2.69
CA GLY A 490 -21.46 24.46 -1.96
C GLY A 490 -21.65 25.95 -2.24
N ASN A 491 -20.60 26.69 -2.58
CA ASN A 491 -20.65 28.06 -3.07
C ASN A 491 -19.39 28.42 -3.87
N TYR A 492 -19.43 29.55 -4.59
CA TYR A 492 -18.34 30.01 -5.46
C TYR A 492 -17.48 31.13 -4.85
N ASN A 493 -17.58 31.33 -3.53
CA ASN A 493 -16.80 32.36 -2.83
C ASN A 493 -15.50 31.75 -2.33
N PHE A 494 -14.38 32.40 -2.63
CA PHE A 494 -13.05 31.97 -2.22
C PHE A 494 -12.35 33.05 -1.39
N ALA A 495 -11.70 32.64 -0.31
CA ALA A 495 -10.76 33.46 0.42
C ALA A 495 -9.36 32.88 0.26
N ILE A 496 -8.39 33.70 -0.09
CA ILE A 496 -6.97 33.36 -0.07
C ILE A 496 -6.36 34.09 1.11
N ILE A 497 -5.84 33.34 2.08
CA ILE A 497 -5.32 33.85 3.35
C ILE A 497 -3.80 33.63 3.40
#